data_50876fddd9d3855ce9eda15150eeb1e1
#
_entry.id   50876fddd9d3855ce9eda15150eeb1e1
#
_cell.length_a   1.000
_cell.length_b   1.000
_cell.length_c   1.000
_cell.angle_alpha   90.00
_cell.angle_beta   90.00
_cell.angle_gamma   90.00
#
_symmetry.space_group_name_H-M   'P 1'
#
loop_
_entity.id
_entity.type
_entity.pdbx_description
1 polymer ?
#
loop_
_entity_poly.entity_id
_entity_poly.type
_entity_poly.pdbx_seq_one_letter_code
_entity_poly.pdbx_strand_id
1 'polypeptide(L)'
;LVAQEVDGRHTLIHIEMEGIIDNLLYAERHTMRARMSNGVCLTCTRRAGNYFEATVQLRSSARRLSEKEFSELRLTLDKVIIEMPDDPMFFITKEGPVTGGYDVVLGSKALARAWGRHLISKHGGQVTATTSVVGRKDGADLTRLTLLYRKPGYALGDVIRWRGELWRPSSWSGEGAIVEKVEKRERTGATWRDLENANAVSYTHLTLPT
;
A
#
# COMPACT_ATOMS: atom_id res chain seq x y z
N LEU A 1 10.06 -21.70 26.96
CA LEU A 1 9.06 -22.65 26.45
C LEU A 1 9.79 -23.64 25.57
N VAL A 2 9.69 -24.94 25.90
CA VAL A 2 10.30 -26.04 25.15
C VAL A 2 9.19 -27.00 24.72
N ALA A 3 9.21 -27.44 23.48
CA ALA A 3 8.27 -28.42 22.94
C ALA A 3 9.00 -29.72 22.62
N GLN A 4 8.48 -30.85 23.11
CA GLN A 4 9.00 -32.20 22.86
C GLN A 4 7.92 -33.04 22.19
N GLU A 5 8.19 -33.52 20.98
CA GLU A 5 7.30 -34.43 20.28
C GLU A 5 7.25 -35.80 21.01
N VAL A 6 6.04 -36.28 21.27
CA VAL A 6 5.81 -37.59 21.94
C VAL A 6 5.43 -38.66 20.92
N ASP A 7 4.56 -38.29 20.00
CA ASP A 7 4.14 -39.11 18.87
C ASP A 7 3.68 -38.13 17.73
N GLY A 8 3.47 -38.64 16.53
CA GLY A 8 3.10 -37.79 15.38
C GLY A 8 1.78 -36.98 15.53
N ARG A 9 1.14 -37.02 16.71
CA ARG A 9 -0.10 -36.29 17.00
C ARG A 9 -0.06 -35.53 18.33
N HIS A 10 0.89 -35.80 19.19
CA HIS A 10 0.97 -35.18 20.51
C HIS A 10 2.35 -34.62 20.79
N THR A 11 2.35 -33.43 21.36
CA THR A 11 3.55 -32.73 21.79
C THR A 11 3.40 -32.34 23.26
N LEU A 12 4.42 -32.60 24.08
CA LEU A 12 4.53 -32.05 25.43
C LEU A 12 5.12 -30.66 25.35
N ILE A 13 4.44 -29.70 25.94
CA ILE A 13 4.89 -28.32 26.04
C ILE A 13 5.28 -28.07 27.50
N HIS A 14 6.57 -27.78 27.71
CA HIS A 14 7.11 -27.39 29.02
C HIS A 14 7.17 -25.86 29.05
N ILE A 15 6.49 -25.29 30.04
CA ILE A 15 6.41 -23.84 30.26
C ILE A 15 7.11 -23.57 31.58
N GLU A 16 8.14 -22.74 31.54
CA GLU A 16 8.78 -22.20 32.74
C GLU A 16 8.42 -20.72 32.79
N MET A 17 7.90 -20.27 33.91
CA MET A 17 7.54 -18.89 34.18
C MET A 17 8.28 -18.42 35.42
N GLU A 18 8.92 -17.27 35.34
CA GLU A 18 9.56 -16.61 36.47
C GLU A 18 8.99 -15.21 36.60
N GLY A 19 8.76 -14.75 37.79
CA GLY A 19 8.23 -13.41 38.07
C GLY A 19 8.49 -12.98 39.50
N ILE A 20 8.10 -11.76 39.82
CA ILE A 20 8.17 -11.20 41.17
C ILE A 20 6.77 -10.81 41.58
N ILE A 21 6.30 -11.39 42.71
CA ILE A 21 5.02 -11.06 43.35
C ILE A 21 5.33 -10.63 44.77
N ASP A 22 4.93 -9.44 45.16
CA ASP A 22 5.17 -8.84 46.49
C ASP A 22 6.65 -8.89 46.92
N ASN A 23 7.57 -8.57 46.02
CA ASN A 23 9.03 -8.66 46.19
C ASN A 23 9.58 -10.08 46.43
N LEU A 24 8.79 -11.11 46.21
CA LEU A 24 9.24 -12.51 46.27
C LEU A 24 9.43 -13.06 44.87
N LEU A 25 10.54 -13.73 44.65
CA LEU A 25 10.80 -14.48 43.40
C LEU A 25 9.85 -15.67 43.35
N TYR A 26 9.12 -15.75 42.25
CA TYR A 26 8.17 -16.82 41.97
C TYR A 26 8.60 -17.53 40.69
N ALA A 27 8.69 -18.88 40.79
CA ALA A 27 9.00 -19.70 39.62
C ALA A 27 8.01 -20.87 39.56
N GLU A 28 7.38 -21.06 38.43
CA GLU A 28 6.50 -22.18 38.14
C GLU A 28 6.92 -22.94 36.90
N ARG A 29 6.70 -24.26 36.96
CA ARG A 29 6.86 -25.15 35.80
C ARG A 29 5.56 -25.89 35.55
N HIS A 30 5.07 -25.74 34.31
CA HIS A 30 3.90 -26.47 33.86
C HIS A 30 4.26 -27.36 32.67
N THR A 31 3.64 -28.51 32.63
CA THR A 31 3.73 -29.43 31.49
C THR A 31 2.32 -29.68 30.98
N MET A 32 2.07 -29.39 29.72
CA MET A 32 0.79 -29.69 29.12
C MET A 32 0.96 -30.57 27.88
N ARG A 33 -0.01 -31.44 27.64
CA ARG A 33 -0.06 -32.27 26.44
C ARG A 33 -0.94 -31.57 25.41
N ALA A 34 -0.36 -31.15 24.29
CA ALA A 34 -1.06 -30.58 23.17
C ALA A 34 -1.26 -31.61 22.06
N ARG A 35 -2.46 -31.68 21.51
CA ARG A 35 -2.72 -32.48 20.33
C ARG A 35 -2.48 -31.63 19.08
N MET A 36 -1.58 -32.12 18.25
CA MET A 36 -1.33 -31.51 16.94
C MET A 36 -2.35 -32.03 15.93
N SER A 37 -2.99 -31.14 15.21
CA SER A 37 -3.84 -31.48 14.06
C SER A 37 -3.42 -30.67 12.85
N ASN A 38 -3.25 -31.33 11.73
CA ASN A 38 -3.03 -30.65 10.46
C ASN A 38 -4.37 -30.10 9.97
N GLY A 39 -4.45 -28.79 9.88
CA GLY A 39 -5.62 -28.08 9.37
C GLY A 39 -5.21 -26.95 8.47
N VAL A 40 -6.00 -26.72 7.42
CA VAL A 40 -5.79 -25.54 6.56
C VAL A 40 -6.49 -24.37 7.23
N CYS A 41 -5.74 -23.34 7.64
CA CYS A 41 -6.33 -22.13 8.21
C CYS A 41 -7.11 -21.36 7.13
N LEU A 42 -8.07 -20.52 7.59
CA LEU A 42 -8.92 -19.72 6.69
C LEU A 42 -8.10 -18.86 5.73
N THR A 43 -7.00 -18.29 6.18
CA THR A 43 -6.10 -17.47 5.34
C THR A 43 -5.45 -18.30 4.24
N CYS A 44 -4.94 -19.49 4.57
CA CYS A 44 -4.35 -20.40 3.60
C CYS A 44 -5.40 -20.83 2.56
N THR A 45 -6.61 -21.16 3.00
CA THR A 45 -7.74 -21.49 2.11
C THR A 45 -8.07 -20.32 1.18
N ARG A 46 -8.13 -19.10 1.70
CA ARG A 46 -8.41 -17.90 0.91
C ARG A 46 -7.32 -17.62 -0.11
N ARG A 47 -6.04 -17.74 0.29
CA ARG A 47 -4.90 -17.58 -0.62
C ARG A 47 -4.94 -18.60 -1.75
N ALA A 48 -5.14 -19.87 -1.45
CA ALA A 48 -5.23 -20.95 -2.43
C ALA A 48 -6.44 -20.78 -3.37
N GLY A 49 -7.55 -20.25 -2.85
CA GLY A 49 -8.78 -19.96 -3.60
C GLY A 49 -8.76 -18.62 -4.35
N ASN A 50 -7.62 -17.94 -4.46
CA ASN A 50 -7.51 -16.61 -5.10
C ASN A 50 -8.50 -15.57 -4.56
N TYR A 51 -8.79 -15.64 -3.25
CA TYR A 51 -9.66 -14.67 -2.60
C TYR A 51 -9.06 -13.27 -2.64
N PHE A 52 -9.91 -12.28 -2.85
CA PHE A 52 -9.52 -10.87 -2.76
C PHE A 52 -10.70 -9.97 -2.38
N GLU A 53 -10.39 -8.84 -1.78
CA GLU A 53 -11.34 -7.80 -1.41
C GLU A 53 -11.10 -6.48 -2.15
N ALA A 54 -9.88 -6.26 -2.64
CA ALA A 54 -9.53 -5.01 -3.30
C ALA A 54 -8.64 -5.20 -4.52
N THR A 55 -8.76 -4.31 -5.48
CA THR A 55 -7.85 -4.15 -6.61
C THR A 55 -7.31 -2.72 -6.60
N VAL A 56 -5.99 -2.56 -6.62
CA VAL A 56 -5.33 -1.27 -6.79
C VAL A 56 -4.81 -1.20 -8.22
N GLN A 57 -5.35 -0.25 -8.97
CA GLN A 57 -4.99 0.01 -10.36
C GLN A 57 -3.99 1.15 -10.40
N LEU A 58 -2.75 0.85 -10.75
CA LEU A 58 -1.68 1.84 -10.89
C LEU A 58 -1.64 2.36 -12.31
N ARG A 59 -1.83 3.66 -12.47
CA ARG A 59 -1.80 4.35 -13.77
C ARG A 59 -0.90 5.59 -13.68
N SER A 60 -0.53 6.16 -14.80
CA SER A 60 0.11 7.47 -14.88
C SER A 60 -0.75 8.44 -15.68
N SER A 61 -0.66 9.71 -15.37
CA SER A 61 -1.25 10.78 -16.18
C SER A 61 -0.46 10.93 -17.48
N ALA A 62 -1.18 11.01 -18.61
CA ALA A 62 -0.65 11.28 -19.94
C ALA A 62 0.33 10.25 -20.56
N ARG A 63 0.78 9.21 -19.85
CA ARG A 63 1.70 8.19 -20.37
C ARG A 63 1.52 6.84 -19.67
N ARG A 64 2.19 5.81 -20.14
CA ARG A 64 2.26 4.52 -19.45
C ARG A 64 3.27 4.59 -18.32
N LEU A 65 2.99 3.88 -17.20
CA LEU A 65 3.99 3.60 -16.17
C LEU A 65 5.07 2.71 -16.76
N SER A 66 6.33 3.05 -16.49
CA SER A 66 7.45 2.16 -16.78
C SER A 66 7.53 1.04 -15.74
N GLU A 67 8.22 -0.05 -16.07
CA GLU A 67 8.46 -1.16 -15.13
C GLU A 67 9.24 -0.69 -13.90
N LYS A 68 10.18 0.23 -14.07
CA LYS A 68 10.92 0.83 -12.96
C LYS A 68 9.99 1.58 -12.00
N GLU A 69 9.11 2.42 -12.52
CA GLU A 69 8.13 3.15 -11.71
C GLU A 69 7.16 2.20 -11.01
N PHE A 70 6.70 1.14 -11.70
CA PHE A 70 5.88 0.11 -11.06
C PHE A 70 6.63 -0.52 -9.89
N SER A 71 7.87 -0.94 -10.09
CA SER A 71 8.70 -1.55 -9.04
C SER A 71 8.87 -0.62 -7.84
N GLU A 72 9.12 0.68 -8.08
CA GLU A 72 9.23 1.69 -7.03
C GLU A 72 7.92 1.85 -6.24
N LEU A 73 6.78 1.92 -6.94
CA LEU A 73 5.46 2.00 -6.30
C LEU A 73 5.15 0.71 -5.53
N ARG A 74 5.48 -0.45 -6.11
CA ARG A 74 5.23 -1.77 -5.50
C ARG A 74 6.01 -1.96 -4.19
N LEU A 75 7.26 -1.53 -4.14
CA LEU A 75 8.08 -1.57 -2.93
C LEU A 75 7.48 -0.77 -1.76
N THR A 76 6.66 0.24 -2.05
CA THR A 76 5.97 0.98 -0.99
C THR A 76 4.85 0.17 -0.33
N LEU A 77 4.28 -0.84 -1.00
CA LEU A 77 3.28 -1.73 -0.40
C LEU A 77 3.89 -2.57 0.72
N ASP A 78 5.10 -3.10 0.52
CA ASP A 78 5.77 -3.92 1.53
C ASP A 78 6.06 -3.10 2.79
N LYS A 79 6.44 -1.82 2.63
CA LYS A 79 6.60 -0.89 3.77
C LYS A 79 5.29 -0.68 4.52
N VAL A 80 4.20 -0.46 3.79
CA VAL A 80 2.87 -0.28 4.40
C VAL A 80 2.45 -1.54 5.17
N ILE A 81 2.71 -2.74 4.64
CA ILE A 81 2.41 -4.00 5.33
C ILE A 81 3.18 -4.10 6.65
N ILE A 82 4.47 -3.72 6.66
CA ILE A 82 5.32 -3.77 7.86
C ILE A 82 4.86 -2.75 8.93
N GLU A 83 4.39 -1.59 8.50
CA GLU A 83 3.95 -0.50 9.39
C GLU A 83 2.53 -0.70 9.96
N MET A 84 1.73 -1.56 9.34
CA MET A 84 0.36 -1.85 9.80
C MET A 84 0.35 -2.96 10.85
N PRO A 85 -0.68 -3.00 11.74
CA PRO A 85 -0.91 -4.13 12.63
C PRO A 85 -0.99 -5.45 11.84
N ASP A 86 -0.45 -6.52 12.42
CA ASP A 86 -0.43 -7.83 11.77
C ASP A 86 -1.86 -8.32 11.48
N ASP A 87 -2.15 -8.55 10.21
CA ASP A 87 -3.43 -9.07 9.74
C ASP A 87 -3.16 -10.16 8.68
N PRO A 88 -3.60 -11.39 8.93
CA PRO A 88 -3.40 -12.50 8.00
C PRO A 88 -4.04 -12.28 6.62
N MET A 89 -4.88 -11.26 6.46
CA MET A 89 -5.45 -10.86 5.17
C MET A 89 -4.55 -9.90 4.36
N PHE A 90 -3.41 -9.48 4.90
CA PHE A 90 -2.46 -8.62 4.18
C PHE A 90 -1.59 -9.46 3.25
N PHE A 91 -2.18 -9.93 2.18
CA PHE A 91 -1.49 -10.67 1.13
C PHE A 91 -1.87 -10.16 -0.27
N ILE A 92 -0.99 -10.42 -1.21
CA ILE A 92 -1.21 -10.18 -2.62
C ILE A 92 -1.73 -11.47 -3.24
N THR A 93 -2.88 -11.38 -3.90
CA THR A 93 -3.48 -12.52 -4.61
C THR A 93 -2.91 -12.63 -6.01
N LYS A 94 -2.78 -11.50 -6.70
CA LYS A 94 -2.28 -11.41 -8.07
C LYS A 94 -1.73 -10.02 -8.33
N GLU A 95 -0.68 -9.92 -9.11
CA GLU A 95 -0.18 -8.64 -9.63
C GLU A 95 0.37 -8.80 -11.03
N GLY A 96 0.35 -7.74 -11.82
CA GLY A 96 0.92 -7.77 -13.15
C GLY A 96 0.52 -6.60 -14.05
N PRO A 97 1.16 -6.54 -15.24
CA PRO A 97 0.85 -5.54 -16.24
C PRO A 97 -0.54 -5.74 -16.85
N VAL A 98 -1.19 -4.64 -17.13
CA VAL A 98 -2.47 -4.58 -17.86
C VAL A 98 -2.41 -3.45 -18.90
N THR A 99 -3.39 -3.39 -19.78
CA THR A 99 -3.49 -2.28 -20.73
C THR A 99 -3.56 -0.96 -19.99
N GLY A 100 -2.55 -0.11 -20.18
CA GLY A 100 -2.46 1.24 -19.58
C GLY A 100 -1.79 1.30 -18.20
N GLY A 101 -1.28 0.21 -17.64
CA GLY A 101 -0.60 0.25 -16.33
C GLY A 101 -0.41 -1.11 -15.70
N TYR A 102 -0.59 -1.17 -14.38
CA TYR A 102 -0.43 -2.38 -13.57
C TYR A 102 -1.57 -2.49 -12.57
N ASP A 103 -2.00 -3.72 -12.31
CA ASP A 103 -3.00 -4.00 -11.29
C ASP A 103 -2.40 -4.89 -10.20
N VAL A 104 -2.73 -4.57 -8.94
CA VAL A 104 -2.37 -5.35 -7.76
C VAL A 104 -3.64 -5.73 -7.01
N VAL A 105 -3.88 -7.02 -6.87
CA VAL A 105 -5.07 -7.59 -6.24
C VAL A 105 -4.73 -8.03 -4.83
N LEU A 106 -5.46 -7.52 -3.84
CA LEU A 106 -5.15 -7.62 -2.42
C LEU A 106 -6.24 -8.34 -1.64
N GLY A 107 -5.86 -9.11 -0.63
CA GLY A 107 -6.76 -9.79 0.28
C GLY A 107 -7.56 -8.86 1.20
N SER A 108 -7.15 -7.61 1.37
CA SER A 108 -7.74 -6.66 2.31
C SER A 108 -8.02 -5.29 1.70
N LYS A 109 -9.24 -4.76 1.94
CA LYS A 109 -9.60 -3.37 1.61
C LYS A 109 -8.84 -2.35 2.47
N ALA A 110 -8.57 -2.70 3.74
CA ALA A 110 -7.83 -1.83 4.65
C ALA A 110 -6.41 -1.58 4.14
N LEU A 111 -5.72 -2.65 3.72
CA LEU A 111 -4.40 -2.57 3.11
C LEU A 111 -4.41 -1.71 1.83
N ALA A 112 -5.39 -1.92 0.94
CA ALA A 112 -5.51 -1.13 -0.28
C ALA A 112 -5.67 0.36 0.01
N ARG A 113 -6.52 0.73 0.98
CA ARG A 113 -6.73 2.13 1.38
C ARG A 113 -5.48 2.76 2.02
N ALA A 114 -4.78 2.01 2.88
CA ALA A 114 -3.54 2.45 3.50
C ALA A 114 -2.47 2.71 2.44
N TRP A 115 -2.30 1.75 1.52
CA TRP A 115 -1.36 1.91 0.41
C TRP A 115 -1.72 3.09 -0.50
N GLY A 116 -2.99 3.27 -0.85
CA GLY A 116 -3.44 4.43 -1.64
C GLY A 116 -3.06 5.77 -1.00
N ARG A 117 -3.26 5.93 0.33
CA ARG A 117 -2.82 7.12 1.07
C ARG A 117 -1.30 7.31 1.05
N HIS A 118 -0.55 6.22 1.24
CA HIS A 118 0.92 6.24 1.20
C HIS A 118 1.44 6.66 -0.19
N LEU A 119 0.83 6.14 -1.26
CA LEU A 119 1.19 6.52 -2.64
C LEU A 119 1.02 8.02 -2.88
N ILE A 120 -0.12 8.61 -2.47
CA ILE A 120 -0.35 10.06 -2.59
C ILE A 120 0.71 10.83 -1.80
N SER A 121 0.93 10.47 -0.55
CA SER A 121 1.89 11.15 0.33
C SER A 121 3.31 11.13 -0.22
N LYS A 122 3.73 9.99 -0.79
CA LYS A 122 5.11 9.76 -1.25
C LYS A 122 5.35 10.27 -2.68
N HIS A 123 4.41 10.04 -3.57
CA HIS A 123 4.59 10.25 -5.02
C HIS A 123 3.63 11.27 -5.60
N GLY A 124 2.74 11.83 -4.78
CA GLY A 124 1.67 12.70 -5.26
C GLY A 124 0.60 11.93 -6.04
N GLY A 125 -0.24 12.65 -6.76
CA GLY A 125 -1.26 12.07 -7.61
C GLY A 125 -2.59 11.85 -6.91
N GLN A 126 -3.51 11.21 -7.61
CA GLN A 126 -4.91 11.09 -7.21
C GLN A 126 -5.30 9.63 -7.01
N VAL A 127 -6.11 9.38 -6.00
CA VAL A 127 -6.79 8.08 -5.79
C VAL A 127 -8.29 8.27 -5.92
N THR A 128 -8.89 7.47 -6.80
CA THR A 128 -10.35 7.34 -6.92
C THR A 128 -10.77 5.95 -6.43
N ALA A 129 -11.77 5.90 -5.54
CA ALA A 129 -12.27 4.66 -4.98
C ALA A 129 -13.68 4.35 -5.51
N THR A 130 -13.89 3.13 -5.97
CA THR A 130 -15.20 2.60 -6.33
C THR A 130 -15.45 1.28 -5.59
N THR A 131 -16.70 1.02 -5.26
CA THR A 131 -17.08 -0.20 -4.55
C THR A 131 -18.21 -0.88 -5.32
N SER A 132 -18.08 -2.18 -5.56
CA SER A 132 -19.11 -3.01 -6.20
C SER A 132 -19.62 -4.08 -5.24
N VAL A 133 -20.92 -4.35 -5.24
CA VAL A 133 -21.51 -5.48 -4.54
C VAL A 133 -21.29 -6.73 -5.39
N VAL A 134 -20.72 -7.77 -4.80
CA VAL A 134 -20.39 -9.04 -5.47
C VAL A 134 -21.18 -10.23 -4.93
N GLY A 135 -22.01 -10.01 -3.91
CA GLY A 135 -22.85 -11.04 -3.31
C GLY A 135 -23.41 -10.58 -1.97
N ARG A 136 -24.10 -11.51 -1.28
CA ARG A 136 -24.60 -11.34 0.07
C ARG A 136 -24.18 -12.50 0.95
N LYS A 137 -23.87 -12.23 2.19
CA LYS A 137 -23.60 -13.23 3.22
C LYS A 137 -24.19 -12.75 4.54
N ASP A 138 -24.98 -13.60 5.19
CA ASP A 138 -25.61 -13.33 6.50
C ASP A 138 -26.38 -11.98 6.53
N GLY A 139 -27.09 -11.66 5.42
CA GLY A 139 -27.86 -10.42 5.28
C GLY A 139 -27.04 -9.18 4.92
N ALA A 140 -25.72 -9.25 4.95
CA ALA A 140 -24.81 -8.14 4.61
C ALA A 140 -24.28 -8.24 3.19
N ASP A 141 -24.13 -7.11 2.51
CA ASP A 141 -23.56 -7.06 1.17
C ASP A 141 -22.05 -7.34 1.21
N LEU A 142 -21.62 -8.30 0.42
CA LEU A 142 -20.22 -8.53 0.13
C LEU A 142 -19.76 -7.57 -0.96
N THR A 143 -18.77 -6.74 -0.63
CA THR A 143 -18.31 -5.71 -1.56
C THR A 143 -16.84 -5.88 -1.91
N ARG A 144 -16.47 -5.49 -3.12
CA ARG A 144 -15.08 -5.34 -3.57
C ARG A 144 -14.75 -3.89 -3.81
N LEU A 145 -13.53 -3.51 -3.43
CA LEU A 145 -13.00 -2.17 -3.58
C LEU A 145 -12.09 -2.13 -4.81
N THR A 146 -12.27 -1.12 -5.67
CA THR A 146 -11.28 -0.78 -6.70
C THR A 146 -10.73 0.60 -6.39
N LEU A 147 -9.42 0.71 -6.22
CA LEU A 147 -8.69 1.95 -6.09
C LEU A 147 -7.92 2.23 -7.37
N LEU A 148 -8.25 3.30 -8.04
CA LEU A 148 -7.50 3.81 -9.17
C LEU A 148 -6.54 4.89 -8.68
N TYR A 149 -5.23 4.59 -8.67
CA TYR A 149 -4.17 5.57 -8.41
C TYR A 149 -3.60 6.08 -9.71
N ARG A 150 -3.55 7.40 -9.88
CA ARG A 150 -2.94 8.10 -11.02
C ARG A 150 -1.71 8.86 -10.54
N LYS A 151 -0.52 8.35 -10.89
CA LYS A 151 0.76 9.01 -10.64
C LYS A 151 0.90 10.22 -11.58
N PRO A 152 1.30 11.41 -11.09
CA PRO A 152 1.63 12.53 -11.97
C PRO A 152 2.82 12.20 -12.88
N GLY A 153 2.88 12.84 -14.04
CA GLY A 153 3.97 12.67 -15.00
C GLY A 153 5.27 13.41 -14.61
N TYR A 154 5.32 13.99 -13.42
CA TYR A 154 6.44 14.78 -12.87
C TYR A 154 6.65 14.45 -11.39
N ALA A 155 7.80 14.82 -10.86
CA ALA A 155 8.20 14.66 -9.47
C ALA A 155 8.31 16.02 -8.74
N LEU A 156 8.53 15.98 -7.41
CA LEU A 156 8.90 17.18 -6.65
C LEU A 156 10.21 17.75 -7.18
N GLY A 157 10.25 19.06 -7.36
CA GLY A 157 11.42 19.76 -7.87
C GLY A 157 11.49 19.87 -9.41
N ASP A 158 10.71 19.08 -10.14
CA ASP A 158 10.63 19.24 -11.59
C ASP A 158 10.02 20.59 -11.95
N VAL A 159 10.39 21.13 -13.11
CA VAL A 159 9.70 22.29 -13.67
C VAL A 159 8.55 21.81 -14.53
N ILE A 160 7.36 22.30 -14.24
CA ILE A 160 6.13 21.98 -14.96
C ILE A 160 5.57 23.23 -15.62
N ARG A 161 4.89 23.06 -16.75
CA ARG A 161 4.07 24.11 -17.37
C ARG A 161 2.65 23.97 -16.87
N TRP A 162 2.18 24.99 -16.14
CA TRP A 162 0.81 25.07 -15.63
C TRP A 162 0.27 26.49 -15.82
N ARG A 163 -0.94 26.60 -16.34
CA ARG A 163 -1.59 27.91 -16.68
C ARG A 163 -0.73 28.81 -17.56
N GLY A 164 0.06 28.22 -18.46
CA GLY A 164 0.96 28.97 -19.39
C GLY A 164 2.28 29.42 -18.77
N GLU A 165 2.49 29.23 -17.50
CA GLU A 165 3.69 29.64 -16.74
C GLU A 165 4.50 28.43 -16.22
N LEU A 166 5.72 28.71 -15.76
CA LEU A 166 6.63 27.70 -15.22
C LEU A 166 6.53 27.65 -13.71
N TRP A 167 6.22 26.45 -13.20
CA TRP A 167 6.04 26.17 -11.79
C TRP A 167 6.86 24.96 -11.36
N ARG A 168 7.11 24.85 -10.07
CA ARG A 168 7.83 23.74 -9.46
C ARG A 168 7.02 23.19 -8.29
N PRO A 169 6.54 21.93 -8.33
CA PRO A 169 5.94 21.29 -7.17
C PRO A 169 6.96 21.17 -6.05
N SER A 170 6.63 21.68 -4.85
CA SER A 170 7.49 21.67 -3.66
C SER A 170 7.01 20.69 -2.61
N SER A 171 5.72 20.39 -2.55
CA SER A 171 5.17 19.35 -1.66
C SER A 171 3.87 18.79 -2.19
N TRP A 172 3.58 17.55 -1.77
CA TRP A 172 2.32 16.87 -2.07
C TRP A 172 1.32 17.00 -0.92
N SER A 173 0.05 17.06 -1.25
CA SER A 173 -1.05 16.92 -0.30
C SER A 173 -2.10 15.93 -0.84
N GLY A 174 -3.06 15.54 0.01
CA GLY A 174 -4.16 14.66 -0.40
C GLY A 174 -5.00 15.22 -1.55
N GLU A 175 -5.13 16.54 -1.64
CA GLU A 175 -5.99 17.23 -2.61
C GLU A 175 -5.21 17.80 -3.80
N GLY A 176 -3.87 17.87 -3.72
CA GLY A 176 -3.07 18.50 -4.77
C GLY A 176 -1.60 18.65 -4.40
N ALA A 177 -1.00 19.73 -4.88
CA ALA A 177 0.38 20.11 -4.60
C ALA A 177 0.50 21.57 -4.21
N ILE A 178 1.51 21.89 -3.41
CA ILE A 178 2.03 23.25 -3.31
C ILE A 178 3.00 23.45 -4.46
N VAL A 179 2.78 24.45 -5.27
CA VAL A 179 3.63 24.80 -6.40
C VAL A 179 4.24 26.19 -6.22
N GLU A 180 5.49 26.33 -6.64
CA GLU A 180 6.24 27.60 -6.60
C GLU A 180 6.46 28.08 -8.02
N LYS A 181 6.17 29.36 -8.27
CA LYS A 181 6.47 29.99 -9.56
C LYS A 181 7.97 30.17 -9.72
N VAL A 182 8.53 29.69 -10.82
CA VAL A 182 9.98 29.66 -11.02
C VAL A 182 10.59 31.07 -11.01
N GLU A 183 9.92 32.04 -11.63
CA GLU A 183 10.44 33.41 -11.79
C GLU A 183 10.27 34.31 -10.56
N LYS A 184 9.19 34.12 -9.77
CA LYS A 184 8.79 35.09 -8.74
C LYS A 184 8.75 34.53 -7.33
N ARG A 185 9.10 33.25 -7.09
CA ARG A 185 8.99 32.56 -5.81
C ARG A 185 7.60 32.62 -5.14
N GLU A 186 6.58 32.90 -5.94
CA GLU A 186 5.19 32.89 -5.51
C GLU A 186 4.75 31.44 -5.24
N ARG A 187 4.11 31.17 -4.10
CA ARG A 187 3.60 29.85 -3.74
C ARG A 187 2.09 29.84 -3.80
N THR A 188 1.53 28.78 -4.35
CA THR A 188 0.10 28.57 -4.37
C THR A 188 -0.24 27.08 -4.26
N GLY A 189 -1.44 26.77 -3.74
CA GLY A 189 -2.02 25.44 -3.81
C GLY A 189 -2.64 25.18 -5.17
N ALA A 190 -2.39 24.01 -5.74
CA ALA A 190 -3.02 23.56 -6.98
C ALA A 190 -3.64 22.19 -6.74
N THR A 191 -4.92 22.01 -7.07
CA THR A 191 -5.61 20.71 -6.94
C THR A 191 -5.13 19.72 -7.99
N TRP A 192 -5.30 18.40 -7.76
CA TRP A 192 -4.97 17.39 -8.77
C TRP A 192 -5.72 17.62 -10.09
N ARG A 193 -6.94 18.16 -10.02
CA ARG A 193 -7.72 18.53 -11.20
C ARG A 193 -7.05 19.67 -11.97
N ASP A 194 -6.55 20.69 -11.28
CA ASP A 194 -5.82 21.81 -11.90
C ASP A 194 -4.53 21.34 -12.58
N LEU A 195 -3.87 20.35 -11.99
CA LEU A 195 -2.59 19.83 -12.45
C LEU A 195 -2.72 18.65 -13.42
N GLU A 196 -3.92 18.23 -13.78
CA GLU A 196 -4.14 17.07 -14.66
C GLU A 196 -3.43 17.19 -16.01
N ASN A 197 -3.38 18.41 -16.55
CA ASN A 197 -2.74 18.72 -17.84
C ASN A 197 -1.33 19.34 -17.67
N ALA A 198 -0.80 19.39 -16.45
CA ALA A 198 0.54 19.90 -16.23
C ALA A 198 1.58 18.84 -16.68
N ASN A 199 2.54 19.28 -17.48
CA ASN A 199 3.59 18.43 -18.01
C ASN A 199 4.96 18.91 -17.56
N ALA A 200 5.87 17.97 -17.27
CA ALA A 200 7.26 18.28 -17.02
C ALA A 200 7.88 18.95 -18.27
N VAL A 201 8.63 20.02 -18.04
CA VAL A 201 9.40 20.68 -19.10
C VAL A 201 10.76 19.98 -19.19
N SER A 202 11.02 19.34 -20.34
CA SER A 202 12.33 18.73 -20.60
C SER A 202 13.35 19.84 -20.91
N TYR A 203 14.46 19.87 -20.18
CA TYR A 203 15.54 20.86 -20.35
C TYR A 203 16.45 20.62 -21.57
N THR A 204 16.00 19.92 -22.60
CA THR A 204 16.86 19.63 -23.75
C THR A 204 17.24 20.84 -24.62
N HIS A 205 16.73 22.05 -24.33
CA HIS A 205 17.00 23.26 -25.14
C HIS A 205 17.09 24.56 -24.34
N LEU A 206 17.74 24.56 -23.18
CA LEU A 206 18.21 25.84 -22.61
C LEU A 206 19.72 25.99 -22.90
N THR A 207 20.06 26.37 -24.12
CA THR A 207 21.32 27.05 -24.38
C THR A 207 21.22 28.41 -23.71
N LEU A 208 22.01 28.64 -22.66
CA LEU A 208 22.20 29.99 -22.13
C LEU A 208 22.82 30.82 -23.24
N PRO A 209 22.28 32.01 -23.54
CA PRO A 209 23.01 32.95 -24.39
C PRO A 209 24.26 33.40 -23.63
N THR A 210 25.41 33.20 -24.23
CA THR A 210 26.70 33.78 -23.83
C THR A 210 26.66 35.30 -23.91
#